data_7e879af743a63eacf894a44918e3737f
#
_entry.id   7e879af743a63eacf894a44918e3737f
#
_cell.length_a   1.000
_cell.length_b   1.000
_cell.length_c   1.000
_cell.angle_alpha   90.00
_cell.angle_beta   90.00
_cell.angle_gamma   90.00
#
_symmetry.space_group_name_H-M   'P 1'
#
loop_
_entity.id
_entity.type
_entity.pdbx_description
1 polymer ?
#
loop_
_entity_poly.entity_id
_entity_poly.type
_entity_poly.pdbx_seq_one_letter_code
_entity_poly.pdbx_strand_id
1 'polypeptide(L)'
;MSTRELVQDHVVIRRIRDVAQRCSDRLYAGDDIPLEEIEIISVVIEEFVDAFHHGKEEKAYFPASEHKSEGYAEEVRKFTIEHEFGRRVARMMLRNLKEWKSGVANGREPVARFLKTYAAFVTDHTGKEEKFFEAAEKSISSEEDRQILRHYESCRREAGGSTRVQELLKLVEYLEERKWMKK
;
A
#
# COMPACT_ATOMS: atom_id res chain seq x y z
N MET A 1 -15.25 -7.13 12.43
CA MET A 1 -15.75 -6.04 11.60
C MET A 1 -14.76 -5.83 10.48
N SER A 2 -15.24 -5.67 9.26
CA SER A 2 -14.44 -5.52 8.05
C SER A 2 -13.54 -4.27 8.07
N THR A 3 -14.05 -3.15 8.56
CA THR A 3 -13.26 -1.93 8.79
C THR A 3 -12.04 -2.15 9.65
N ARG A 4 -12.16 -2.95 10.71
CA ARG A 4 -11.02 -3.25 11.59
C ARG A 4 -9.88 -3.96 10.85
N GLU A 5 -10.19 -4.84 9.90
CA GLU A 5 -9.15 -5.50 9.10
C GLU A 5 -8.43 -4.49 8.18
N LEU A 6 -9.18 -3.58 7.54
CA LEU A 6 -8.57 -2.53 6.71
C LEU A 6 -7.65 -1.62 7.53
N VAL A 7 -8.10 -1.18 8.70
CA VAL A 7 -7.28 -0.36 9.60
C VAL A 7 -6.05 -1.11 10.11
N GLN A 8 -6.14 -2.42 10.31
CA GLN A 8 -4.97 -3.26 10.65
C GLN A 8 -3.97 -3.34 9.49
N ASP A 9 -4.45 -3.43 8.26
CA ASP A 9 -3.56 -3.35 7.09
C ASP A 9 -2.88 -1.97 7.00
N HIS A 10 -3.60 -0.89 7.29
CA HIS A 10 -3.01 0.45 7.33
C HIS A 10 -1.85 0.56 8.33
N VAL A 11 -1.87 -0.19 9.44
CA VAL A 11 -0.70 -0.25 10.34
C VAL A 11 0.53 -0.78 9.60
N VAL A 12 0.37 -1.83 8.80
CA VAL A 12 1.46 -2.39 7.98
C VAL A 12 1.85 -1.42 6.87
N ILE A 13 0.88 -0.82 6.19
CA ILE A 13 1.10 0.14 5.11
C ILE A 13 1.90 1.36 5.61
N ARG A 14 1.63 1.84 6.81
CA ARG A 14 2.45 2.91 7.44
C ARG A 14 3.89 2.49 7.69
N ARG A 15 4.15 1.23 8.07
CA ARG A 15 5.52 0.69 8.18
C ARG A 15 6.23 0.68 6.82
N ILE A 16 5.52 0.23 5.77
CA ILE A 16 6.03 0.25 4.38
C ILE A 16 6.35 1.69 3.93
N ARG A 17 5.47 2.64 4.24
CA ARG A 17 5.68 4.07 4.00
C ARG A 17 6.95 4.58 4.68
N ASP A 18 7.16 4.23 5.95
CA ASP A 18 8.33 4.67 6.72
C ASP A 18 9.63 4.10 6.13
N VAL A 19 9.60 2.84 5.68
CA VAL A 19 10.71 2.21 4.95
C VAL A 19 10.98 2.95 3.63
N ALA A 20 9.94 3.24 2.84
CA ALA A 20 10.07 3.95 1.57
C ALA A 20 10.62 5.38 1.77
N GLN A 21 10.11 6.11 2.77
CA GLN A 21 10.60 7.44 3.11
C GLN A 21 12.07 7.40 3.54
N ARG A 22 12.43 6.48 4.42
CA ARG A 22 13.81 6.35 4.89
C ARG A 22 14.77 5.96 3.78
N CYS A 23 14.37 5.03 2.92
CA CYS A 23 15.14 4.67 1.72
C CYS A 23 15.39 5.88 0.82
N SER A 24 14.34 6.67 0.55
CA SER A 24 14.46 7.90 -0.23
C SER A 24 15.45 8.89 0.39
N ASP A 25 15.32 9.17 1.70
CA ASP A 25 16.20 10.11 2.41
C ASP A 25 17.67 9.69 2.32
N ARG A 26 17.93 8.39 2.44
CA ARG A 26 19.28 7.81 2.35
C ARG A 26 19.85 7.91 0.94
N LEU A 27 19.04 7.63 -0.07
CA LEU A 27 19.44 7.78 -1.47
C LEU A 27 19.80 9.25 -1.79
N TYR A 28 19.02 10.21 -1.30
CA TYR A 28 19.33 11.65 -1.45
C TYR A 28 20.56 12.07 -0.66
N ALA A 29 20.86 11.44 0.48
CA ALA A 29 22.07 11.67 1.23
C ALA A 29 23.35 11.07 0.55
N GLY A 30 23.17 10.30 -0.53
CA GLY A 30 24.26 9.65 -1.26
C GLY A 30 24.65 8.29 -0.71
N ASP A 31 23.91 7.75 0.25
CA ASP A 31 24.18 6.43 0.83
C ASP A 31 23.94 5.32 -0.21
N ASP A 32 24.76 4.28 -0.16
CA ASP A 32 24.56 3.08 -0.96
C ASP A 32 23.60 2.14 -0.27
N ILE A 33 22.46 1.91 -0.91
CA ILE A 33 21.44 0.93 -0.51
C ILE A 33 21.47 -0.21 -1.53
N PRO A 34 21.51 -1.48 -1.09
CA PRO A 34 21.41 -2.61 -2.01
C PRO A 34 20.14 -2.51 -2.88
N LEU A 35 20.29 -2.59 -4.19
CA LEU A 35 19.16 -2.45 -5.12
C LEU A 35 18.12 -3.56 -4.94
N GLU A 36 18.55 -4.73 -4.45
CA GLU A 36 17.68 -5.84 -4.07
C GLU A 36 16.75 -5.47 -2.89
N GLU A 37 17.21 -4.67 -1.93
CA GLU A 37 16.39 -4.20 -0.82
C GLU A 37 15.36 -3.17 -1.29
N ILE A 38 15.71 -2.33 -2.26
CA ILE A 38 14.75 -1.42 -2.91
C ILE A 38 13.71 -2.22 -3.74
N GLU A 39 14.12 -3.31 -4.36
CA GLU A 39 13.21 -4.21 -5.09
C GLU A 39 12.21 -4.87 -4.16
N ILE A 40 12.63 -5.27 -2.95
CA ILE A 40 11.71 -5.80 -1.91
C ILE A 40 10.65 -4.75 -1.54
N ILE A 41 11.00 -3.47 -1.45
CA ILE A 41 10.00 -2.40 -1.23
C ILE A 41 8.95 -2.41 -2.33
N SER A 42 9.37 -2.55 -3.61
CA SER A 42 8.44 -2.66 -4.75
C SER A 42 7.49 -3.84 -4.63
N VAL A 43 8.03 -5.01 -4.27
CA VAL A 43 7.25 -6.25 -4.13
C VAL A 43 6.18 -6.09 -3.04
N VAL A 44 6.54 -5.52 -1.89
CA VAL A 44 5.58 -5.32 -0.79
C VAL A 44 4.52 -4.29 -1.17
N ILE A 45 4.87 -3.22 -1.88
CA ILE A 45 3.89 -2.25 -2.39
C ILE A 45 2.92 -2.92 -3.38
N GLU A 46 3.43 -3.67 -4.34
CA GLU A 46 2.60 -4.30 -5.38
C GLU A 46 1.69 -5.40 -4.81
N GLU A 47 2.24 -6.28 -3.97
CA GLU A 47 1.49 -7.46 -3.53
C GLU A 47 0.68 -7.21 -2.25
N PHE A 48 1.24 -6.51 -1.25
CA PHE A 48 0.51 -6.27 0.00
C PHE A 48 -0.42 -5.06 -0.11
N VAL A 49 0.08 -3.91 -0.60
CA VAL A 49 -0.75 -2.70 -0.63
C VAL A 49 -1.76 -2.79 -1.76
N ASP A 50 -1.32 -3.05 -2.99
CA ASP A 50 -2.21 -2.99 -4.15
C ASP A 50 -3.05 -4.27 -4.31
N ALA A 51 -2.43 -5.44 -4.47
CA ALA A 51 -3.18 -6.65 -4.77
C ALA A 51 -4.04 -7.13 -3.59
N PHE A 52 -3.51 -7.07 -2.36
CA PHE A 52 -4.21 -7.58 -1.18
C PHE A 52 -5.10 -6.52 -0.53
N HIS A 53 -4.55 -5.38 -0.11
CA HIS A 53 -5.30 -4.37 0.65
C HIS A 53 -6.30 -3.60 -0.25
N HIS A 54 -5.85 -2.92 -1.32
CA HIS A 54 -6.78 -2.25 -2.24
C HIS A 54 -7.75 -3.25 -2.90
N GLY A 55 -7.31 -4.51 -3.10
CA GLY A 55 -8.21 -5.56 -3.56
C GLY A 55 -9.41 -5.78 -2.63
N LYS A 56 -9.23 -5.71 -1.30
CA LYS A 56 -10.32 -5.78 -0.32
C LYS A 56 -11.24 -4.57 -0.40
N GLU A 57 -10.69 -3.39 -0.58
CA GLU A 57 -11.47 -2.15 -0.69
C GLU A 57 -12.27 -2.10 -1.98
N GLU A 58 -11.63 -2.24 -3.12
CA GLU A 58 -12.24 -2.07 -4.44
C GLU A 58 -13.23 -3.19 -4.78
N LYS A 59 -12.98 -4.42 -4.32
CA LYS A 59 -13.82 -5.58 -4.66
C LYS A 59 -14.89 -5.90 -3.62
N ALA A 60 -14.78 -5.37 -2.39
CA ALA A 60 -15.69 -5.74 -1.32
C ALA A 60 -16.21 -4.54 -0.53
N TYR A 61 -15.35 -3.74 0.09
CA TYR A 61 -15.79 -2.70 1.02
C TYR A 61 -16.44 -1.52 0.31
N PHE A 62 -15.82 -0.98 -0.73
CA PHE A 62 -16.34 0.16 -1.49
C PHE A 62 -17.69 -0.14 -2.14
N PRO A 63 -17.89 -1.27 -2.86
CA PRO A 63 -19.18 -1.61 -3.40
C PRO A 63 -20.30 -1.78 -2.35
N ALA A 64 -19.94 -2.23 -1.14
CA ALA A 64 -20.90 -2.39 -0.05
C ALA A 64 -21.25 -1.06 0.63
N SER A 65 -20.38 -0.05 0.57
CA SER A 65 -20.51 1.22 1.29
C SER A 65 -20.96 2.40 0.43
N GLU A 66 -20.64 2.43 -0.86
CA GLU A 66 -20.82 3.61 -1.74
C GLU A 66 -22.26 4.11 -1.85
N HIS A 67 -23.26 3.23 -1.65
CA HIS A 67 -24.69 3.57 -1.75
C HIS A 67 -25.35 3.80 -0.37
N LYS A 68 -24.57 3.79 0.71
CA LYS A 68 -25.12 3.88 2.09
C LYS A 68 -25.48 5.30 2.53
N SER A 69 -24.88 6.30 1.91
CA SER A 69 -25.17 7.70 2.23
C SER A 69 -24.87 8.60 1.03
N GLU A 70 -25.49 9.77 1.03
CA GLU A 70 -25.18 10.81 0.03
C GLU A 70 -23.69 11.18 0.11
N GLY A 71 -23.04 11.27 -1.05
CA GLY A 71 -21.63 11.61 -1.19
C GLY A 71 -20.66 10.43 -1.09
N TYR A 72 -21.06 9.26 -0.58
CA TYR A 72 -20.14 8.12 -0.43
C TYR A 72 -19.64 7.59 -1.78
N ALA A 73 -20.48 7.55 -2.80
CA ALA A 73 -20.04 7.16 -4.14
C ALA A 73 -18.95 8.10 -4.70
N GLU A 74 -19.05 9.39 -4.41
CA GLU A 74 -18.02 10.37 -4.81
C GLU A 74 -16.71 10.17 -4.03
N GLU A 75 -16.77 9.87 -2.72
CA GLU A 75 -15.58 9.56 -1.93
C GLU A 75 -14.91 8.27 -2.42
N VAL A 76 -15.67 7.21 -2.66
CA VAL A 76 -15.15 5.95 -3.24
C VAL A 76 -14.49 6.20 -4.60
N ARG A 77 -15.13 7.01 -5.48
CA ARG A 77 -14.55 7.39 -6.76
C ARG A 77 -13.19 8.10 -6.58
N LYS A 78 -13.07 9.01 -5.62
CA LYS A 78 -11.80 9.70 -5.32
C LYS A 78 -10.73 8.72 -4.84
N PHE A 79 -11.05 7.81 -3.93
CA PHE A 79 -10.11 6.78 -3.46
C PHE A 79 -9.63 5.88 -4.60
N THR A 80 -10.53 5.44 -5.48
CA THR A 80 -10.15 4.64 -6.65
C THR A 80 -9.17 5.39 -7.58
N ILE A 81 -9.37 6.70 -7.78
CA ILE A 81 -8.45 7.54 -8.54
C ILE A 81 -7.10 7.67 -7.81
N GLU A 82 -7.11 7.83 -6.49
CA GLU A 82 -5.91 7.88 -5.67
C GLU A 82 -5.14 6.55 -5.70
N HIS A 83 -5.82 5.39 -5.70
CA HIS A 83 -5.18 4.08 -5.91
C HIS A 83 -4.46 4.01 -7.26
N GLU A 84 -5.09 4.46 -8.35
CA GLU A 84 -4.45 4.52 -9.66
C GLU A 84 -3.23 5.43 -9.69
N PHE A 85 -3.26 6.54 -8.95
CA PHE A 85 -2.09 7.39 -8.77
C PHE A 85 -0.96 6.63 -8.05
N GLY A 86 -1.26 5.97 -6.93
CA GLY A 86 -0.31 5.15 -6.18
C GLY A 86 0.34 4.05 -7.04
N ARG A 87 -0.49 3.31 -7.81
CA ARG A 87 -0.04 2.29 -8.78
C ARG A 87 0.91 2.88 -9.82
N ARG A 88 0.61 4.07 -10.33
CA ARG A 88 1.45 4.74 -11.33
C ARG A 88 2.81 5.14 -10.74
N VAL A 89 2.82 5.70 -9.54
CA VAL A 89 4.05 6.07 -8.83
C VAL A 89 4.92 4.82 -8.58
N ALA A 90 4.32 3.73 -8.10
CA ALA A 90 5.03 2.47 -7.86
C ALA A 90 5.62 1.87 -9.14
N ARG A 91 4.85 1.85 -10.24
CA ARG A 91 5.34 1.40 -11.56
C ARG A 91 6.51 2.24 -12.08
N MET A 92 6.44 3.56 -11.91
CA MET A 92 7.53 4.45 -12.34
C MET A 92 8.79 4.24 -11.48
N MET A 93 8.65 4.03 -10.19
CA MET A 93 9.77 3.68 -9.29
C MET A 93 10.43 2.38 -9.73
N LEU A 94 9.66 1.30 -9.92
CA LEU A 94 10.16 0.00 -10.34
C LEU A 94 10.84 0.06 -11.73
N ARG A 95 10.28 0.81 -12.67
CA ARG A 95 10.91 1.01 -13.99
C ARG A 95 12.30 1.64 -13.85
N ASN A 96 12.41 2.74 -13.10
CA ASN A 96 13.70 3.42 -12.90
C ASN A 96 14.69 2.54 -12.12
N LEU A 97 14.22 1.72 -11.18
CA LEU A 97 15.04 0.75 -10.46
C LEU A 97 15.62 -0.31 -11.43
N LYS A 98 14.81 -0.85 -12.35
CA LYS A 98 15.25 -1.83 -13.35
C LYS A 98 16.31 -1.23 -14.31
N GLU A 99 16.09 0.00 -14.76
CA GLU A 99 17.06 0.73 -15.60
C GLU A 99 18.37 0.97 -14.85
N TRP A 100 18.30 1.29 -13.57
CA TRP A 100 19.48 1.45 -12.71
C TRP A 100 20.23 0.13 -12.49
N LYS A 101 19.52 -0.97 -12.17
CA LYS A 101 20.12 -2.32 -12.01
C LYS A 101 20.81 -2.81 -13.29
N SER A 102 20.29 -2.47 -14.45
CA SER A 102 20.88 -2.84 -15.75
C SER A 102 22.06 -1.95 -16.18
N GLY A 103 22.36 -0.88 -15.44
CA GLY A 103 23.43 0.06 -15.77
C GLY A 103 23.11 1.01 -16.93
N VAL A 104 21.88 1.03 -17.42
CA VAL A 104 21.45 1.90 -18.54
C VAL A 104 21.42 3.38 -18.13
N ALA A 105 21.03 3.66 -16.88
CA ALA A 105 20.96 5.01 -16.35
C ALA A 105 21.27 5.05 -14.85
N ASN A 106 21.72 6.20 -14.34
CA ASN A 106 21.77 6.44 -12.91
C ASN A 106 20.36 6.68 -12.40
N GLY A 107 19.76 5.65 -11.79
CA GLY A 107 18.41 5.66 -11.26
C GLY A 107 18.27 6.17 -9.83
N ARG A 108 19.36 6.54 -9.14
CA ARG A 108 19.34 6.95 -7.72
C ARG A 108 18.31 8.04 -7.45
N GLU A 109 18.41 9.17 -8.15
CA GLU A 109 17.50 10.30 -7.94
C GLU A 109 16.05 9.99 -8.35
N PRO A 110 15.76 9.43 -9.55
CA PRO A 110 14.39 9.06 -9.88
C PRO A 110 13.75 8.07 -8.90
N VAL A 111 14.49 7.05 -8.47
CA VAL A 111 14.00 6.07 -7.49
C VAL A 111 13.70 6.76 -6.14
N ALA A 112 14.65 7.58 -5.64
CA ALA A 112 14.45 8.33 -4.41
C ALA A 112 13.20 9.23 -4.46
N ARG A 113 13.02 9.95 -5.55
CA ARG A 113 11.87 10.84 -5.78
C ARG A 113 10.55 10.08 -5.78
N PHE A 114 10.47 8.95 -6.47
CA PHE A 114 9.22 8.16 -6.51
C PHE A 114 8.91 7.51 -5.17
N LEU A 115 9.92 7.03 -4.42
CA LEU A 115 9.73 6.53 -3.05
C LEU A 115 9.18 7.63 -2.13
N LYS A 116 9.75 8.86 -2.20
CA LYS A 116 9.26 10.00 -1.43
C LYS A 116 7.82 10.38 -1.81
N THR A 117 7.53 10.41 -3.10
CA THR A 117 6.18 10.71 -3.59
C THR A 117 5.17 9.67 -3.10
N TYR A 118 5.54 8.39 -3.13
CA TYR A 118 4.71 7.30 -2.63
C TYR A 118 4.46 7.43 -1.13
N ALA A 119 5.50 7.70 -0.34
CA ALA A 119 5.36 7.86 1.10
C ALA A 119 4.45 9.05 1.49
N ALA A 120 4.59 10.17 0.80
CA ALA A 120 3.72 11.33 1.00
C ALA A 120 2.27 11.02 0.63
N PHE A 121 2.05 10.35 -0.51
CA PHE A 121 0.74 9.90 -0.95
C PHE A 121 0.06 9.00 0.08
N VAL A 122 0.71 7.93 0.53
CA VAL A 122 0.17 6.98 1.51
C VAL A 122 -0.24 7.67 2.80
N THR A 123 0.53 8.66 3.26
CA THR A 123 0.25 9.39 4.50
C THR A 123 -1.10 10.13 4.44
N ASP A 124 -1.37 10.81 3.34
CA ASP A 124 -2.62 11.56 3.14
C ASP A 124 -3.80 10.62 2.87
N HIS A 125 -3.59 9.63 2.02
CA HIS A 125 -4.59 8.69 1.54
C HIS A 125 -5.19 7.85 2.68
N THR A 126 -4.36 7.11 3.43
CA THR A 126 -4.85 6.27 4.53
C THR A 126 -5.60 7.05 5.62
N GLY A 127 -5.19 8.31 5.86
CA GLY A 127 -5.87 9.18 6.82
C GLY A 127 -7.28 9.62 6.38
N LYS A 128 -7.50 9.76 5.07
CA LYS A 128 -8.84 10.05 4.50
C LYS A 128 -9.72 8.81 4.55
N GLU A 129 -9.19 7.66 4.19
CA GLU A 129 -9.93 6.39 4.20
C GLU A 129 -10.38 5.98 5.59
N GLU A 130 -9.53 6.11 6.61
CA GLU A 130 -9.91 5.79 7.99
C GLU A 130 -11.11 6.61 8.46
N LYS A 131 -11.19 7.91 8.08
CA LYS A 131 -12.37 8.74 8.37
C LYS A 131 -13.62 8.27 7.62
N PHE A 132 -13.45 7.86 6.37
CA PHE A 132 -14.54 7.29 5.57
C PHE A 132 -15.00 5.95 6.16
N PHE A 133 -14.09 5.07 6.56
CA PHE A 133 -14.42 3.80 7.20
C PHE A 133 -15.20 3.99 8.49
N GLU A 134 -14.76 4.92 9.35
CA GLU A 134 -15.47 5.25 10.59
C GLU A 134 -16.90 5.75 10.34
N ALA A 135 -17.09 6.53 9.29
CA ALA A 135 -18.41 7.03 8.92
C ALA A 135 -19.29 5.92 8.30
N ALA A 136 -18.76 5.18 7.32
CA ALA A 136 -19.49 4.17 6.57
C ALA A 136 -19.86 2.94 7.42
N GLU A 137 -19.01 2.54 8.37
CA GLU A 137 -19.24 1.42 9.28
C GLU A 137 -20.59 1.51 10.00
N LYS A 138 -21.03 2.71 10.36
CA LYS A 138 -22.31 2.96 11.06
C LYS A 138 -23.53 2.56 10.23
N SER A 139 -23.37 2.47 8.92
CA SER A 139 -24.44 2.16 7.96
C SER A 139 -24.38 0.72 7.42
N ILE A 140 -23.34 -0.04 7.79
CA ILE A 140 -23.17 -1.43 7.36
C ILE A 140 -23.80 -2.35 8.39
N SER A 141 -24.78 -3.16 7.98
CA SER A 141 -25.40 -4.15 8.85
C SER A 141 -24.45 -5.33 9.16
N SER A 142 -24.75 -6.06 10.23
CA SER A 142 -23.97 -7.25 10.60
C SER A 142 -23.97 -8.34 9.52
N GLU A 143 -25.02 -8.44 8.70
CA GLU A 143 -25.05 -9.40 7.58
C GLU A 143 -24.14 -8.95 6.45
N GLU A 144 -24.18 -7.68 6.07
CA GLU A 144 -23.29 -7.11 5.07
C GLU A 144 -21.83 -7.20 5.50
N ASP A 145 -21.53 -6.91 6.77
CA ASP A 145 -20.17 -7.05 7.31
C ASP A 145 -19.64 -8.49 7.18
N ARG A 146 -20.49 -9.51 7.46
CA ARG A 146 -20.13 -10.92 7.22
C ARG A 146 -19.89 -11.21 5.73
N GLN A 147 -20.65 -10.59 4.82
CA GLN A 147 -20.45 -10.76 3.39
C GLN A 147 -19.13 -10.12 2.93
N ILE A 148 -18.83 -8.91 3.39
CA ILE A 148 -17.56 -8.22 3.12
C ILE A 148 -16.38 -9.09 3.58
N LEU A 149 -16.43 -9.62 4.81
CA LEU A 149 -15.37 -10.49 5.34
C LEU A 149 -15.17 -11.77 4.52
N ARG A 150 -16.26 -12.37 3.98
CA ARG A 150 -16.13 -13.51 3.05
C ARG A 150 -15.41 -13.12 1.75
N HIS A 151 -15.67 -11.92 1.23
CA HIS A 151 -14.96 -11.41 0.06
C HIS A 151 -13.47 -11.13 0.35
N TYR A 152 -13.14 -10.63 1.55
CA TYR A 152 -11.74 -10.46 1.97
C TYR A 152 -10.95 -11.78 1.93
N GLU A 153 -11.57 -12.90 2.31
CA GLU A 153 -10.95 -14.21 2.17
C GLU A 153 -10.71 -14.59 0.69
N SER A 154 -11.57 -14.14 -0.22
CA SER A 154 -11.31 -14.31 -1.66
C SER A 154 -10.12 -13.48 -2.12
N CYS A 155 -10.08 -12.20 -1.75
CA CYS A 155 -8.96 -11.30 -2.05
C CYS A 155 -7.64 -11.88 -1.49
N ARG A 156 -7.67 -12.43 -0.27
CA ARG A 156 -6.50 -13.10 0.34
C ARG A 156 -6.01 -14.27 -0.52
N ARG A 157 -6.91 -15.13 -1.00
CA ARG A 157 -6.55 -16.25 -1.89
C ARG A 157 -5.96 -15.78 -3.21
N GLU A 158 -6.53 -14.74 -3.81
CA GLU A 158 -6.04 -14.13 -5.05
C GLU A 158 -4.64 -13.53 -4.89
N ALA A 159 -4.34 -12.95 -3.73
CA ALA A 159 -3.02 -12.42 -3.37
C ALA A 159 -1.99 -13.51 -2.96
N GLY A 160 -2.25 -14.78 -3.24
CA GLY A 160 -1.34 -15.89 -2.94
C GLY A 160 -1.58 -16.60 -1.60
N GLY A 161 -2.67 -16.28 -0.90
CA GLY A 161 -3.08 -16.93 0.34
C GLY A 161 -2.39 -16.37 1.59
N SER A 162 -2.77 -16.92 2.74
CA SER A 162 -2.25 -16.48 4.04
C SER A 162 -0.74 -16.64 4.18
N THR A 163 -0.16 -17.68 3.56
CA THR A 163 1.29 -17.90 3.58
C THR A 163 2.01 -16.74 2.88
N ARG A 164 1.53 -16.32 1.70
CA ARG A 164 2.14 -15.21 0.97
C ARG A 164 2.03 -13.90 1.75
N VAL A 165 0.88 -13.63 2.35
CA VAL A 165 0.70 -12.43 3.20
C VAL A 165 1.71 -12.45 4.37
N GLN A 166 1.91 -13.60 5.03
CA GLN A 166 2.91 -13.72 6.11
C GLN A 166 4.34 -13.53 5.61
N GLU A 167 4.68 -14.00 4.42
CA GLU A 167 5.99 -13.74 3.79
C GLU A 167 6.20 -12.24 3.55
N LEU A 168 5.19 -11.54 3.04
CA LEU A 168 5.27 -10.10 2.82
C LEU A 168 5.49 -9.31 4.13
N LEU A 169 4.81 -9.71 5.22
CA LEU A 169 5.04 -9.12 6.54
C LEU A 169 6.49 -9.34 7.02
N LYS A 170 7.06 -10.53 6.82
CA LYS A 170 8.47 -10.81 7.13
C LYS A 170 9.43 -9.98 6.26
N LEU A 171 9.09 -9.69 5.02
CA LEU A 171 9.89 -8.80 4.18
C LEU A 171 9.89 -7.36 4.72
N VAL A 172 8.77 -6.87 5.26
CA VAL A 172 8.72 -5.57 5.93
C VAL A 172 9.62 -5.57 7.17
N GLU A 173 9.52 -6.59 8.03
CA GLU A 173 10.38 -6.76 9.21
C GLU A 173 11.86 -6.81 8.82
N TYR A 174 12.19 -7.57 7.77
CA TYR A 174 13.54 -7.62 7.23
C TYR A 174 14.07 -6.24 6.84
N LEU A 175 13.26 -5.43 6.13
CA LEU A 175 13.66 -4.09 5.71
C LEU A 175 13.87 -3.15 6.90
N GLU A 176 13.00 -3.20 7.92
CA GLU A 176 13.12 -2.39 9.14
C GLU A 176 14.39 -2.64 9.92
N GLU A 177 14.95 -3.85 9.83
CA GLU A 177 16.20 -4.23 10.50
C GLU A 177 17.46 -3.79 9.75
N ARG A 178 17.35 -3.28 8.53
CA ARG A 178 18.51 -2.90 7.72
C ARG A 178 19.32 -1.75 8.36
N LYS A 179 20.62 -1.78 8.12
CA LYS A 179 21.54 -0.76 8.68
C LYS A 179 21.17 0.66 8.27
N TRP A 180 20.73 0.84 7.04
CA TRP A 180 20.32 2.15 6.52
C TRP A 180 19.02 2.68 7.15
N MET A 181 18.19 1.82 7.73
CA MET A 181 17.04 2.23 8.53
C MET A 181 17.44 2.84 9.87
N LYS A 182 18.55 2.37 10.47
CA LYS A 182 18.97 2.70 11.85
C LYS A 182 19.88 3.93 11.94
N LYS A 183 20.42 4.40 10.84
CA LYS A 183 21.37 5.54 10.83
C LYS A 183 20.61 6.90 10.99
#